data_91880c80c13ac9ca0e38dfe72832f77f
#
_entry.id   91880c80c13ac9ca0e38dfe72832f77f
#
_cell.length_a   1.000
_cell.length_b   1.000
_cell.length_c   1.000
_cell.angle_alpha   90.00
_cell.angle_beta   90.00
_cell.angle_gamma   90.00
#
_symmetry.space_group_name_H-M   'P 1'
#
loop_
_entity.id
_entity.type
_entity.pdbx_description
1 polymer ?
#
loop_
_entity_poly.entity_id
_entity_poly.type
_entity_poly.pdbx_seq_one_letter_code
_entity_poly.pdbx_strand_id
1 'polypeptide(L)'
;MPWIPVASGSGHHRRRHLCVRDIMTSVNNIVLPTSGSCPFCAFLRGEKPYTILRRSELVAILVTREQRGVSHLLVVPVRHCPTILDLRDEESAALMSEIRHAARIVDAAERRPGIAVWQNNGITANQAVAHVHFHVAGTLEEGGTMWGEVPKLSVAETDAIAERLRQVEASLRY
;
A
#
# COMPACT_ATOMS: atom_id res chain seq x y z
N MET A 1 -6.41 -1.58 -36.78
CA MET A 1 -7.18 -0.35 -36.51
C MET A 1 -6.20 0.82 -36.58
N PRO A 2 -6.44 1.85 -37.39
CA PRO A 2 -5.47 2.92 -37.63
C PRO A 2 -5.52 3.98 -36.51
N TRP A 3 -4.36 4.54 -36.23
CA TRP A 3 -4.14 5.69 -35.36
C TRP A 3 -4.85 6.94 -35.90
N ILE A 4 -5.52 7.69 -35.01
CA ILE A 4 -6.14 8.99 -35.32
C ILE A 4 -5.22 10.09 -34.75
N PRO A 5 -4.82 11.09 -35.54
CA PRO A 5 -4.02 12.22 -35.07
C PRO A 5 -4.88 13.24 -34.30
N VAL A 6 -4.38 13.70 -33.14
CA VAL A 6 -5.01 14.76 -32.33
C VAL A 6 -4.59 16.14 -32.87
N ALA A 7 -5.57 16.99 -33.11
CA ALA A 7 -5.40 18.35 -33.62
C ALA A 7 -4.77 19.28 -32.57
N SER A 8 -3.84 20.15 -33.04
CA SER A 8 -3.18 21.20 -32.28
C SER A 8 -4.14 22.38 -32.04
N GLY A 9 -4.51 22.61 -30.78
CA GLY A 9 -5.22 23.80 -30.31
C GLY A 9 -4.27 24.72 -29.55
N SER A 10 -3.94 25.89 -30.14
CA SER A 10 -3.15 26.97 -29.53
C SER A 10 -4.01 27.77 -28.53
N GLY A 11 -3.83 27.52 -27.26
CA GLY A 11 -4.46 28.29 -26.16
C GLY A 11 -3.38 28.98 -25.32
N HIS A 12 -3.28 30.32 -25.43
CA HIS A 12 -2.46 31.16 -24.53
C HIS A 12 -3.02 31.10 -23.12
N HIS A 13 -2.38 30.36 -22.21
CA HIS A 13 -2.67 30.44 -20.76
C HIS A 13 -1.51 31.11 -20.05
N ARG A 14 -1.83 32.25 -19.43
CA ARG A 14 -0.96 33.02 -18.53
C ARG A 14 -0.38 32.11 -17.46
N ARG A 15 0.95 32.01 -17.45
CA ARG A 15 1.73 31.34 -16.38
C ARG A 15 1.52 32.11 -15.08
N ARG A 16 0.73 31.58 -14.16
CA ARG A 16 0.83 31.95 -12.76
C ARG A 16 2.09 31.31 -12.20
N HIS A 17 3.05 32.12 -11.79
CA HIS A 17 4.21 31.67 -11.03
C HIS A 17 3.70 31.10 -9.68
N LEU A 18 3.58 29.79 -9.60
CA LEU A 18 3.51 29.10 -8.32
C LEU A 18 4.92 29.06 -7.73
N CYS A 19 5.03 29.57 -6.52
CA CYS A 19 6.25 29.60 -5.72
C CYS A 19 6.69 28.15 -5.47
N VAL A 20 7.80 27.74 -6.16
CA VAL A 20 8.43 26.43 -6.00
C VAL A 20 9.29 26.52 -4.73
N ARG A 21 8.70 26.24 -3.57
CA ARG A 21 9.45 25.93 -2.35
C ARG A 21 8.87 24.65 -1.75
N ASP A 22 9.77 23.70 -1.49
CA ASP A 22 9.61 22.40 -0.83
C ASP A 22 9.12 21.21 -1.68
N ILE A 23 9.72 21.03 -2.86
CA ILE A 23 9.78 19.71 -3.46
C ILE A 23 11.11 19.10 -3.00
N MET A 24 11.07 18.19 -2.02
CA MET A 24 12.18 17.26 -1.81
C MET A 24 12.27 16.38 -3.05
N THR A 25 13.11 16.79 -4.00
CA THR A 25 13.47 15.97 -5.15
C THR A 25 14.29 14.79 -4.62
N SER A 26 13.69 13.62 -4.57
CA SER A 26 14.44 12.36 -4.59
C SER A 26 15.34 12.38 -5.84
N VAL A 27 16.48 11.71 -5.79
CA VAL A 27 17.41 11.54 -6.94
C VAL A 27 16.68 10.96 -8.17
N ASN A 28 15.50 10.45 -7.98
CA ASN A 28 14.57 9.89 -8.94
C ASN A 28 13.48 10.93 -9.27
N ASN A 29 13.07 11.05 -10.52
CA ASN A 29 12.01 11.96 -10.98
C ASN A 29 10.60 11.64 -10.42
N ILE A 30 10.52 10.91 -9.32
CA ILE A 30 9.26 10.51 -8.66
C ILE A 30 8.80 11.66 -7.76
N VAL A 31 7.63 12.21 -8.05
CA VAL A 31 6.99 13.21 -7.20
C VAL A 31 6.24 12.51 -6.07
N LEU A 32 6.65 12.77 -4.83
CA LEU A 32 6.09 12.14 -3.65
C LEU A 32 4.90 12.94 -3.07
N PRO A 33 3.93 12.28 -2.42
CA PRO A 33 2.90 12.97 -1.66
C PRO A 33 3.55 13.73 -0.50
N THR A 34 3.23 15.02 -0.39
CA THR A 34 3.64 15.87 0.72
C THR A 34 2.68 15.63 1.89
N SER A 35 3.08 14.85 2.85
CA SER A 35 2.40 14.75 4.15
C SER A 35 3.40 15.16 5.23
N GLY A 36 2.94 15.78 6.31
CA GLY A 36 3.77 16.10 7.48
C GLY A 36 4.46 14.84 8.05
N SER A 37 4.13 14.38 9.24
CA SER A 37 4.66 13.11 9.77
C SER A 37 4.06 11.90 9.04
N CYS A 38 4.90 10.92 8.69
CA CYS A 38 4.46 9.69 8.03
C CYS A 38 3.50 8.88 8.92
N PRO A 39 2.26 8.58 8.47
CA PRO A 39 1.29 7.85 9.27
C PRO A 39 1.74 6.41 9.59
N PHE A 40 2.39 5.71 8.66
CA PHE A 40 2.89 4.36 8.93
C PHE A 40 3.98 4.35 9.99
N CYS A 41 4.89 5.33 9.99
CA CYS A 41 5.86 5.48 11.06
C CYS A 41 5.19 5.71 12.41
N ALA A 42 4.13 6.52 12.46
CA ALA A 42 3.37 6.77 13.69
C ALA A 42 2.65 5.50 14.19
N PHE A 43 2.06 4.71 13.28
CA PHE A 43 1.44 3.41 13.62
C PHE A 43 2.48 2.42 14.15
N LEU A 44 3.61 2.31 13.48
CA LEU A 44 4.69 1.39 13.86
C LEU A 44 5.35 1.76 15.21
N ARG A 45 5.33 3.03 15.60
CA ARG A 45 5.80 3.48 16.93
C ARG A 45 4.72 3.43 18.02
N GLY A 46 3.48 3.07 17.67
CA GLY A 46 2.35 3.05 18.61
C GLY A 46 1.82 4.44 18.99
N GLU A 47 2.20 5.49 18.27
CA GLU A 47 1.73 6.88 18.50
C GLU A 47 0.27 7.08 18.08
N LYS A 48 -0.22 6.24 17.19
CA LYS A 48 -1.61 6.23 16.73
C LYS A 48 -2.11 4.79 16.65
N PRO A 49 -3.37 4.51 17.04
CA PRO A 49 -3.92 3.16 16.99
C PRO A 49 -4.07 2.69 15.54
N TYR A 50 -3.57 1.50 15.28
CA TYR A 50 -3.71 0.80 14.01
C TYR A 50 -3.48 -0.69 14.20
N THR A 51 -4.16 -1.53 13.42
CA THR A 51 -4.09 -2.98 13.56
C THR A 51 -2.85 -3.53 12.88
N ILE A 52 -1.94 -4.09 13.68
CA ILE A 52 -0.74 -4.80 13.22
C ILE A 52 -1.02 -6.30 13.35
N LEU A 53 -1.05 -7.01 12.22
CA LEU A 53 -1.22 -8.45 12.19
C LEU A 53 0.05 -9.15 12.66
N ARG A 54 1.20 -8.75 12.12
CA ARG A 54 2.53 -9.32 12.39
C ARG A 54 3.60 -8.23 12.27
N ARG A 55 4.70 -8.38 13.00
CA ARG A 55 5.86 -7.49 12.90
C ARG A 55 7.15 -8.26 13.16
N SER A 56 8.17 -8.02 12.33
CA SER A 56 9.57 -8.38 12.53
C SER A 56 10.43 -7.11 12.74
N GLU A 57 11.74 -7.26 12.74
CA GLU A 57 12.67 -6.11 12.77
C GLU A 57 12.62 -5.28 11.49
N LEU A 58 12.43 -5.93 10.33
CA LEU A 58 12.51 -5.28 9.02
C LEU A 58 11.14 -4.95 8.42
N VAL A 59 10.10 -5.75 8.68
CA VAL A 59 8.81 -5.68 7.99
C VAL A 59 7.66 -5.80 8.97
N ALA A 60 6.56 -5.11 8.70
CA ALA A 60 5.29 -5.30 9.38
C ALA A 60 4.15 -5.57 8.39
N ILE A 61 3.19 -6.40 8.80
CA ILE A 61 1.94 -6.64 8.10
C ILE A 61 0.82 -5.96 8.89
N LEU A 62 0.12 -5.05 8.24
CA LEU A 62 -0.97 -4.25 8.80
C LEU A 62 -2.30 -4.68 8.17
N VAL A 63 -3.39 -4.61 8.92
CA VAL A 63 -4.74 -4.70 8.34
C VAL A 63 -5.20 -3.30 7.99
N THR A 64 -5.37 -3.00 6.70
CA THR A 64 -5.80 -1.66 6.30
C THR A 64 -7.27 -1.41 6.64
N ARG A 65 -7.58 -0.18 7.03
CA ARG A 65 -8.96 0.23 7.31
C ARG A 65 -9.79 0.38 6.02
N GLU A 66 -9.15 0.60 4.88
CA GLU A 66 -9.79 0.66 3.57
C GLU A 66 -9.67 -0.70 2.88
N GLN A 67 -10.71 -1.52 3.02
CA GLN A 67 -10.74 -2.88 2.48
C GLN A 67 -11.10 -2.84 0.99
N ARG A 68 -10.08 -2.76 0.11
CA ARG A 68 -10.28 -2.73 -1.35
C ARG A 68 -10.49 -4.12 -1.98
N GLY A 69 -10.32 -5.15 -1.21
CA GLY A 69 -10.60 -6.55 -1.50
C GLY A 69 -10.78 -7.27 -0.17
N VAL A 70 -10.94 -8.57 -0.20
CA VAL A 70 -11.23 -9.36 1.00
C VAL A 70 -9.95 -9.55 1.82
N SER A 71 -10.00 -9.24 3.11
CA SER A 71 -8.86 -9.27 4.03
C SER A 71 -7.64 -8.52 3.50
N HIS A 72 -7.85 -7.27 3.11
CA HIS A 72 -6.82 -6.42 2.54
C HIS A 72 -5.75 -6.05 3.57
N LEU A 73 -4.53 -6.47 3.30
CA LEU A 73 -3.33 -6.25 4.12
C LEU A 73 -2.37 -5.27 3.45
N LEU A 74 -1.58 -4.59 4.27
CA LEU A 74 -0.43 -3.80 3.83
C LEU A 74 0.85 -4.41 4.40
N VAL A 75 1.83 -4.67 3.55
CA VAL A 75 3.16 -5.12 3.94
C VAL A 75 4.11 -3.95 3.77
N VAL A 76 4.71 -3.49 4.88
CA VAL A 76 5.49 -2.26 4.94
C VAL A 76 6.86 -2.50 5.57
N PRO A 77 7.94 -1.84 5.12
CA PRO A 77 9.20 -1.84 5.85
C PRO A 77 9.04 -1.08 7.17
N VAL A 78 9.76 -1.51 8.21
CA VAL A 78 9.77 -0.81 9.51
C VAL A 78 10.52 0.51 9.42
N ARG A 79 11.62 0.54 8.64
CA ARG A 79 12.33 1.77 8.32
C ARG A 79 11.50 2.61 7.35
N HIS A 80 11.53 3.92 7.53
CA HIS A 80 10.89 4.84 6.58
C HIS A 80 11.62 4.81 5.23
N CYS A 81 10.95 4.31 4.21
CA CYS A 81 11.40 4.28 2.81
C CYS A 81 10.31 4.89 1.95
N PRO A 82 10.52 6.05 1.33
CA PRO A 82 9.48 6.71 0.53
C PRO A 82 9.05 5.91 -0.70
N THR A 83 9.98 5.29 -1.42
CA THR A 83 9.74 4.52 -2.64
C THR A 83 10.44 3.16 -2.60
N ILE A 84 10.06 2.28 -3.51
CA ILE A 84 10.73 0.96 -3.68
C ILE A 84 12.22 1.12 -4.03
N LEU A 85 12.62 2.26 -4.61
CA LEU A 85 14.00 2.55 -4.99
C LEU A 85 14.90 2.87 -3.79
N ASP A 86 14.29 3.16 -2.63
CA ASP A 86 15.00 3.49 -1.38
C ASP A 86 15.18 2.26 -0.47
N LEU A 87 14.66 1.09 -0.89
CA LEU A 87 14.82 -0.16 -0.13
C LEU A 87 16.25 -0.69 -0.24
N ARG A 88 16.71 -1.30 0.86
CA ARG A 88 17.91 -2.11 0.86
C ARG A 88 17.61 -3.53 0.36
N ASP A 89 18.62 -4.26 -0.10
CA ASP A 89 18.44 -5.63 -0.61
C ASP A 89 17.83 -6.55 0.46
N GLU A 90 18.28 -6.43 1.71
CA GLU A 90 17.75 -7.20 2.84
C GLU A 90 16.27 -6.90 3.14
N GLU A 91 15.87 -5.63 3.03
CA GLU A 91 14.47 -5.20 3.19
C GLU A 91 13.60 -5.71 2.02
N SER A 92 14.13 -5.67 0.80
CA SER A 92 13.46 -6.18 -0.39
C SER A 92 13.20 -7.68 -0.28
N ALA A 93 14.20 -8.46 0.17
CA ALA A 93 14.08 -9.89 0.39
C ALA A 93 13.06 -10.21 1.50
N ALA A 94 13.13 -9.49 2.62
CA ALA A 94 12.20 -9.64 3.73
C ALA A 94 10.76 -9.28 3.34
N LEU A 95 10.56 -8.16 2.60
CA LEU A 95 9.26 -7.75 2.09
C LEU A 95 8.65 -8.82 1.18
N MET A 96 9.41 -9.36 0.23
CA MET A 96 8.88 -10.40 -0.68
C MET A 96 8.50 -11.67 0.08
N SER A 97 9.27 -12.05 1.11
CA SER A 97 8.93 -13.18 1.99
C SER A 97 7.63 -12.95 2.74
N GLU A 98 7.44 -11.77 3.33
CA GLU A 98 6.23 -11.41 4.09
C GLU A 98 5.02 -11.17 3.18
N ILE A 99 5.20 -10.66 1.94
CA ILE A 99 4.13 -10.58 0.92
C ILE A 99 3.61 -11.97 0.59
N ARG A 100 4.51 -12.92 0.32
CA ARG A 100 4.14 -14.33 0.07
C ARG A 100 3.44 -14.93 1.28
N HIS A 101 3.90 -14.65 2.49
CA HIS A 101 3.28 -15.10 3.72
C HIS A 101 1.87 -14.53 3.89
N ALA A 102 1.69 -13.22 3.72
CA ALA A 102 0.39 -12.55 3.74
C ALA A 102 -0.58 -13.15 2.71
N ALA A 103 -0.10 -13.39 1.48
CA ALA A 103 -0.90 -14.00 0.43
C ALA A 103 -1.38 -15.41 0.83
N ARG A 104 -0.52 -16.24 1.46
CA ARG A 104 -0.91 -17.58 1.95
C ARG A 104 -1.97 -17.52 3.05
N ILE A 105 -1.86 -16.55 3.97
CA ILE A 105 -2.87 -16.35 5.01
C ILE A 105 -4.21 -15.96 4.38
N VAL A 106 -4.20 -14.99 3.45
CA VAL A 106 -5.40 -14.53 2.75
C VAL A 106 -6.03 -15.67 1.93
N ASP A 107 -5.23 -16.46 1.21
CA ASP A 107 -5.70 -17.62 0.44
C ASP A 107 -6.40 -18.64 1.34
N ALA A 108 -5.75 -19.04 2.42
CA ALA A 108 -6.28 -20.02 3.36
C ALA A 108 -7.55 -19.54 4.09
N ALA A 109 -7.60 -18.25 4.45
CA ALA A 109 -8.71 -17.67 5.18
C ALA A 109 -9.93 -17.41 4.30
N GLU A 110 -9.73 -16.92 3.08
CA GLU A 110 -10.80 -16.35 2.27
C GLU A 110 -11.22 -17.24 1.09
N ARG A 111 -10.33 -18.14 0.65
CA ARG A 111 -10.55 -19.08 -0.47
C ARG A 111 -11.12 -18.38 -1.71
N ARG A 112 -10.61 -17.18 -2.00
CA ARG A 112 -11.02 -16.42 -3.18
C ARG A 112 -10.35 -16.97 -4.43
N PRO A 113 -10.97 -16.81 -5.63
CA PRO A 113 -10.40 -17.31 -6.88
C PRO A 113 -9.08 -16.61 -7.28
N GLY A 114 -8.73 -15.50 -6.65
CA GLY A 114 -7.49 -14.78 -6.91
C GLY A 114 -7.02 -13.95 -5.72
N ILE A 115 -5.73 -13.60 -5.75
CA ILE A 115 -5.08 -12.68 -4.82
C ILE A 115 -4.45 -11.57 -5.62
N ALA A 116 -4.80 -10.33 -5.31
CA ALA A 116 -4.20 -9.15 -5.89
C ALA A 116 -3.02 -8.69 -5.03
N VAL A 117 -1.88 -8.43 -5.67
CA VAL A 117 -0.71 -7.80 -5.05
C VAL A 117 -0.31 -6.61 -5.89
N TRP A 118 -0.17 -5.42 -5.29
CA TRP A 118 0.26 -4.20 -6.00
C TRP A 118 1.02 -3.25 -5.08
N GLN A 119 1.75 -2.30 -5.69
CA GLN A 119 2.53 -1.28 -5.02
C GLN A 119 2.65 -0.05 -5.94
N ASN A 120 2.62 1.14 -5.37
CA ASN A 120 2.64 2.40 -6.12
C ASN A 120 3.80 3.29 -5.64
N ASN A 121 4.47 3.96 -6.59
CA ASN A 121 5.53 4.94 -6.29
C ASN A 121 5.20 6.29 -6.94
N GLY A 122 5.06 7.31 -6.12
CA GLY A 122 4.73 8.67 -6.55
C GLY A 122 3.24 8.94 -6.70
N ILE A 123 2.87 10.22 -6.65
CA ILE A 123 1.47 10.68 -6.74
C ILE A 123 0.82 10.34 -8.08
N THR A 124 1.56 10.35 -9.17
CA THR A 124 1.08 10.00 -10.51
C THR A 124 0.75 8.51 -10.65
N ALA A 125 1.31 7.67 -9.78
CA ALA A 125 0.97 6.26 -9.64
C ALA A 125 -0.02 5.99 -8.49
N ASN A 126 -0.69 7.03 -7.94
CA ASN A 126 -1.64 6.95 -6.84
C ASN A 126 -1.03 6.49 -5.50
N GLN A 127 0.25 6.76 -5.25
CA GLN A 127 0.82 6.59 -3.91
C GLN A 127 0.24 7.66 -2.98
N ALA A 128 -0.53 7.26 -1.97
CA ALA A 128 -1.15 8.18 -1.02
C ALA A 128 -0.25 8.55 0.15
N VAL A 129 0.70 7.70 0.50
CA VAL A 129 1.65 7.88 1.62
C VAL A 129 3.07 7.65 1.10
N ALA A 130 3.98 8.61 1.33
CA ALA A 130 5.40 8.48 0.99
C ALA A 130 6.12 7.51 1.97
N HIS A 131 5.75 6.27 1.90
CA HIS A 131 6.32 5.12 2.60
C HIS A 131 5.92 3.87 1.82
N VAL A 132 6.88 3.04 1.46
CA VAL A 132 6.63 1.80 0.70
C VAL A 132 5.59 0.96 1.40
N HIS A 133 4.58 0.56 0.67
CA HIS A 133 3.57 -0.37 1.14
C HIS A 133 3.08 -1.22 -0.02
N PHE A 134 3.17 -2.51 0.15
CA PHE A 134 2.59 -3.48 -0.75
C PHE A 134 1.20 -3.84 -0.24
N HIS A 135 0.25 -3.86 -1.13
CA HIS A 135 -1.10 -4.31 -0.89
C HIS A 135 -1.21 -5.79 -1.21
N VAL A 136 -1.90 -6.54 -0.36
CA VAL A 136 -2.24 -7.95 -0.56
C VAL A 136 -3.69 -8.14 -0.19
N ALA A 137 -4.54 -8.60 -1.11
CA ALA A 137 -5.97 -8.78 -0.86
C ALA A 137 -6.55 -9.94 -1.67
N GLY A 138 -7.48 -10.67 -1.10
CA GLY A 138 -8.33 -11.58 -1.87
C GLY A 138 -9.23 -10.80 -2.83
N THR A 139 -9.44 -11.32 -4.03
CA THR A 139 -10.31 -10.68 -5.02
C THR A 139 -11.78 -10.66 -4.57
N LEU A 140 -12.55 -9.72 -5.10
CA LEU A 140 -14.01 -9.69 -4.96
C LEU A 140 -14.64 -10.89 -5.69
N GLU A 141 -15.93 -11.10 -5.47
CA GLU A 141 -16.65 -12.23 -6.09
C GLU A 141 -16.60 -12.19 -7.62
N GLU A 142 -16.78 -10.99 -8.15
CA GLU A 142 -16.75 -10.72 -9.60
C GLU A 142 -15.32 -10.52 -10.15
N GLY A 143 -14.30 -10.70 -9.30
CA GLY A 143 -12.89 -10.49 -9.62
C GLY A 143 -12.40 -9.09 -9.27
N GLY A 144 -11.06 -8.89 -9.36
CA GLY A 144 -10.42 -7.61 -9.12
C GLY A 144 -10.49 -7.09 -7.68
N THR A 145 -10.26 -5.80 -7.53
CA THR A 145 -10.32 -5.04 -6.26
C THR A 145 -11.03 -3.70 -6.50
N MET A 146 -11.52 -3.06 -5.42
CA MET A 146 -12.19 -1.76 -5.50
C MET A 146 -11.22 -0.62 -5.79
N TRP A 147 -11.62 0.30 -6.65
CA TRP A 147 -10.93 1.54 -6.96
C TRP A 147 -11.74 2.74 -6.44
N GLY A 148 -11.09 3.89 -6.29
CA GLY A 148 -11.73 5.11 -5.80
C GLY A 148 -11.88 5.13 -4.28
N GLU A 149 -12.92 5.81 -3.80
CA GLU A 149 -13.19 5.96 -2.38
C GLU A 149 -13.81 4.69 -1.81
N VAL A 150 -13.29 4.24 -0.67
CA VAL A 150 -13.73 3.04 0.05
C VAL A 150 -13.99 3.43 1.51
N PRO A 151 -15.10 2.97 2.11
CA PRO A 151 -15.39 3.22 3.52
C PRO A 151 -14.25 2.74 4.43
N LYS A 152 -14.00 3.51 5.51
CA LYS A 152 -12.97 3.18 6.49
C LYS A 152 -13.58 2.41 7.65
N LEU A 153 -13.09 1.20 7.87
CA LEU A 153 -13.37 0.43 9.07
C LEU A 153 -12.81 1.11 10.33
N SER A 154 -13.42 0.85 11.46
CA SER A 154 -12.86 1.14 12.78
C SER A 154 -11.63 0.26 13.08
N VAL A 155 -10.85 0.61 14.09
CA VAL A 155 -9.74 -0.23 14.55
C VAL A 155 -10.27 -1.56 15.10
N ALA A 156 -11.40 -1.55 15.82
CA ALA A 156 -12.01 -2.78 16.36
C ALA A 156 -12.41 -3.78 15.25
N GLU A 157 -12.94 -3.28 14.12
CA GLU A 157 -13.27 -4.14 12.98
C GLU A 157 -12.02 -4.73 12.33
N THR A 158 -10.95 -3.93 12.17
CA THR A 158 -9.67 -4.45 11.65
C THR A 158 -8.97 -5.40 12.62
N ASP A 159 -9.13 -5.21 13.95
CA ASP A 159 -8.63 -6.14 14.98
C ASP A 159 -9.36 -7.50 14.91
N ALA A 160 -10.67 -7.50 14.65
CA ALA A 160 -11.43 -8.72 14.43
C ALA A 160 -10.95 -9.48 13.17
N ILE A 161 -10.65 -8.76 12.09
CA ILE A 161 -10.02 -9.36 10.90
C ILE A 161 -8.66 -9.98 11.27
N ALA A 162 -7.80 -9.23 11.97
CA ALA A 162 -6.47 -9.70 12.36
C ALA A 162 -6.54 -10.97 13.22
N GLU A 163 -7.48 -11.02 14.19
CA GLU A 163 -7.64 -12.19 15.06
C GLU A 163 -8.01 -13.43 14.27
N ARG A 164 -8.96 -13.32 13.35
CA ARG A 164 -9.35 -14.42 12.45
C ARG A 164 -8.17 -14.88 11.59
N LEU A 165 -7.40 -13.95 11.04
CA LEU A 165 -6.22 -14.26 10.22
C LEU A 165 -5.10 -14.93 11.03
N ARG A 166 -4.87 -14.54 12.30
CA ARG A 166 -3.90 -15.21 13.19
C ARG A 166 -4.29 -16.66 13.48
N GLN A 167 -5.58 -16.94 13.67
CA GLN A 167 -6.07 -18.31 13.87
C GLN A 167 -5.79 -19.18 12.64
N VAL A 168 -6.01 -18.64 11.44
CA VAL A 168 -5.66 -19.33 10.19
C VAL A 168 -4.15 -19.51 10.07
N GLU A 169 -3.35 -18.46 10.33
CA GLU A 169 -1.88 -18.51 10.29
C GLU A 169 -1.33 -19.63 11.18
N ALA A 170 -1.87 -19.77 12.42
CA ALA A 170 -1.46 -20.81 13.35
C ALA A 170 -1.73 -22.25 12.83
N SER A 171 -2.66 -22.41 11.90
CA SER A 171 -3.00 -23.70 11.27
C SER A 171 -2.19 -24.01 10.02
N LEU A 172 -1.49 -23.02 9.45
CA LEU A 172 -0.67 -23.21 8.25
C LEU A 172 0.56 -24.06 8.59
N ARG A 173 0.72 -25.17 7.89
CA ARG A 173 1.94 -25.98 7.93
C ARG A 173 2.89 -25.48 6.83
N TYR A 174 4.12 -25.14 7.19
CA TYR A 174 5.20 -24.70 6.30
C TYR A 174 6.07 -25.86 5.86
#